data_01c418aa27fe9a5caeb601daa5c4a0aa
#
_entry.id   01c418aa27fe9a5caeb601daa5c4a0aa
#
_cell.length_a   1.000
_cell.length_b   1.000
_cell.length_c   1.000
_cell.angle_alpha   90.00
_cell.angle_beta   90.00
_cell.angle_gamma   90.00
#
_symmetry.space_group_name_H-M   'P 1'
#
loop_
_entity.id
_entity.type
_entity.pdbx_description
1 polymer ?
#
loop_
_entity_poly.entity_id
_entity_poly.type
_entity_poly.pdbx_seq_one_letter_code
_entity_poly.pdbx_strand_id
1 'polypeptide(L)'
;ERERLRIRSREINSTSTYRQSQYFQKYLTDYLASLGKKDIAFEEITEDFGRNYKAFLIRNKNFSTSQTNRCLCWLNRLLYLAVDNEILRTNPVENVEYEKKTAPKHKYVTREEMKRILAMPLNEGRAELGRRAFIFSYFTGLAYADIKQLHPCHIGTTAEGRRFIRISRKKTGVEAFIPLHPIAEQILALYNTTDMHSPVFPLPSRDSIWH
;
A
#
# COMPACT_ATOMS: atom_id res chain seq x y z
N GLU A 1 14.50 -11.37 15.43
CA GLU A 1 13.48 -10.41 14.92
C GLU A 1 13.27 -10.55 13.41
N ARG A 2 14.32 -10.60 12.57
CA ARG A 2 14.19 -10.83 11.11
C ARG A 2 13.50 -12.17 10.77
N GLU A 3 13.73 -13.21 11.56
CA GLU A 3 13.11 -14.53 11.37
C GLU A 3 11.62 -14.52 11.76
N ARG A 4 11.26 -13.86 12.87
CA ARG A 4 9.86 -13.62 13.28
C ARG A 4 9.11 -12.79 12.23
N LEU A 5 9.75 -11.76 11.67
CA LEU A 5 9.23 -10.97 10.56
C LEU A 5 8.98 -11.84 9.31
N ARG A 6 9.88 -12.77 9.01
CA ARG A 6 9.80 -13.66 7.86
C ARG A 6 8.69 -14.71 8.02
N ILE A 7 8.54 -15.30 9.21
CA ILE A 7 7.49 -16.27 9.51
C ILE A 7 6.12 -15.57 9.45
N ARG A 8 5.95 -14.47 10.17
CA ARG A 8 4.69 -13.72 10.17
C ARG A 8 4.35 -13.04 8.85
N SER A 9 5.33 -12.66 8.04
CA SER A 9 5.07 -12.12 6.70
C SER A 9 4.58 -13.19 5.72
N ARG A 10 4.90 -14.47 5.94
CA ARG A 10 4.31 -15.59 5.18
C ARG A 10 2.87 -15.85 5.57
N GLU A 11 2.54 -15.79 6.87
CA GLU A 11 1.17 -15.95 7.37
C GLU A 11 0.22 -14.84 6.89
N ILE A 12 0.70 -13.61 6.79
CA ILE A 12 -0.09 -12.44 6.36
C ILE A 12 0.20 -11.98 4.92
N ASN A 13 0.92 -12.78 4.15
CA ASN A 13 1.27 -12.55 2.74
C ASN A 13 1.94 -11.18 2.43
N SER A 14 2.30 -10.36 3.43
CA SER A 14 2.89 -9.04 3.20
C SER A 14 3.64 -8.49 4.40
N THR A 15 4.91 -8.17 4.21
CA THR A 15 5.73 -7.48 5.23
C THR A 15 5.19 -6.10 5.59
N SER A 16 4.51 -5.41 4.67
CA SER A 16 3.90 -4.11 4.93
C SER A 16 2.68 -4.22 5.85
N THR A 17 1.87 -5.28 5.71
CA THR A 17 0.74 -5.57 6.59
C THR A 17 1.22 -5.87 8.00
N TYR A 18 2.30 -6.64 8.13
CA TYR A 18 2.89 -6.92 9.45
C TYR A 18 3.43 -5.64 10.13
N ARG A 19 4.22 -4.83 9.41
CA ARG A 19 4.70 -3.54 9.93
C ARG A 19 3.55 -2.65 10.38
N GLN A 20 2.46 -2.64 9.61
CA GLN A 20 1.27 -1.87 9.98
C GLN A 20 0.63 -2.36 11.27
N SER A 21 0.55 -3.68 11.49
CA SER A 21 0.07 -4.25 12.76
C SER A 21 0.93 -3.83 13.95
N GLN A 22 2.25 -3.72 13.76
CA GLN A 22 3.15 -3.21 14.80
C GLN A 22 2.87 -1.74 15.16
N TYR A 23 2.53 -0.90 14.17
CA TYR A 23 2.10 0.49 14.46
C TYR A 23 0.79 0.52 15.22
N PHE A 24 -0.20 -0.30 14.87
CA PHE A 24 -1.46 -0.36 15.61
C PHE A 24 -1.25 -0.83 17.05
N GLN A 25 -0.41 -1.85 17.26
CA GLN A 25 0.00 -2.30 18.60
C GLN A 25 0.63 -1.15 19.37
N LYS A 26 1.57 -0.41 18.78
CA LYS A 26 2.19 0.75 19.42
C LYS A 26 1.15 1.79 19.85
N TYR A 27 0.17 2.10 18.99
CA TYR A 27 -0.86 3.10 19.32
C TYR A 27 -1.77 2.64 20.47
N LEU A 28 -2.06 1.34 20.55
CA LEU A 28 -2.78 0.79 21.70
C LEU A 28 -1.92 0.86 22.98
N THR A 29 -0.64 0.51 22.89
CA THR A 29 0.31 0.64 24.02
C THR A 29 0.43 2.10 24.50
N ASP A 30 0.50 3.06 23.56
CA ASP A 30 0.53 4.48 23.90
C ASP A 30 -0.76 4.92 24.62
N TYR A 31 -1.91 4.37 24.23
CA TYR A 31 -3.18 4.62 24.92
C TYR A 31 -3.17 4.04 26.35
N LEU A 32 -2.74 2.78 26.52
CA LEU A 32 -2.61 2.17 27.85
C LEU A 32 -1.66 2.97 28.75
N ALA A 33 -0.54 3.42 28.20
CA ALA A 33 0.40 4.28 28.93
C ALA A 33 -0.25 5.60 29.38
N SER A 34 -1.13 6.18 28.57
CA SER A 34 -1.89 7.38 28.95
C SER A 34 -2.87 7.16 30.11
N LEU A 35 -3.27 5.90 30.35
CA LEU A 35 -4.06 5.45 31.48
C LEU A 35 -3.21 5.01 32.70
N GLY A 36 -1.87 5.14 32.60
CA GLY A 36 -0.94 4.65 33.61
C GLY A 36 -0.79 3.13 33.66
N LYS A 37 -1.25 2.42 32.62
CA LYS A 37 -1.24 0.96 32.53
C LYS A 37 -0.17 0.47 31.56
N LYS A 38 0.51 -0.64 31.87
CA LYS A 38 1.42 -1.35 30.96
C LYS A 38 0.71 -2.44 30.18
N ASP A 39 -0.34 -3.00 30.74
CA ASP A 39 -1.15 -4.07 30.16
C ASP A 39 -2.59 -3.94 30.63
N ILE A 40 -3.51 -4.70 30.04
CA ILE A 40 -4.93 -4.68 30.35
C ILE A 40 -5.50 -6.11 30.29
N ALA A 41 -6.28 -6.50 31.29
CA ALA A 41 -7.00 -7.75 31.27
C ALA A 41 -8.20 -7.70 30.29
N PHE A 42 -8.59 -8.83 29.74
CA PHE A 42 -9.71 -8.89 28.78
C PHE A 42 -11.02 -8.40 29.40
N GLU A 43 -11.23 -8.63 30.68
CA GLU A 43 -12.42 -8.18 31.46
C GLU A 43 -12.53 -6.66 31.55
N GLU A 44 -11.40 -5.95 31.45
CA GLU A 44 -11.37 -4.49 31.47
C GLU A 44 -11.63 -3.86 30.08
N ILE A 45 -11.58 -4.68 29.02
CA ILE A 45 -11.86 -4.21 27.67
C ILE A 45 -13.38 -4.21 27.47
N THR A 46 -13.96 -3.04 27.63
CA THR A 46 -15.40 -2.80 27.46
C THR A 46 -15.66 -1.98 26.19
N GLU A 47 -16.93 -1.78 25.88
CA GLU A 47 -17.32 -0.85 24.80
C GLU A 47 -16.80 0.58 25.06
N ASP A 48 -16.86 1.02 26.33
CA ASP A 48 -16.33 2.33 26.72
C ASP A 48 -14.81 2.43 26.56
N PHE A 49 -14.07 1.35 26.82
CA PHE A 49 -12.65 1.30 26.50
C PHE A 49 -12.42 1.56 25.01
N GLY A 50 -13.19 0.92 24.13
CA GLY A 50 -13.10 1.14 22.68
C GLY A 50 -13.46 2.57 22.26
N ARG A 51 -14.51 3.17 22.84
CA ARG A 51 -14.91 4.56 22.62
C ARG A 51 -13.82 5.55 23.08
N ASN A 52 -13.24 5.31 24.23
CA ASN A 52 -12.17 6.14 24.79
C ASN A 52 -10.88 6.01 23.99
N TYR A 53 -10.53 4.81 23.54
CA TYR A 53 -9.41 4.59 22.61
C TYR A 53 -9.60 5.37 21.30
N LYS A 54 -10.79 5.33 20.72
CA LYS A 54 -11.14 6.14 19.54
C LYS A 54 -10.94 7.64 19.80
N ALA A 55 -11.45 8.14 20.93
CA ALA A 55 -11.29 9.54 21.30
C ALA A 55 -9.81 9.93 21.49
N PHE A 56 -8.99 9.06 22.08
CA PHE A 56 -7.56 9.25 22.22
C PHE A 56 -6.85 9.34 20.86
N LEU A 57 -7.19 8.47 19.90
CA LEU A 57 -6.60 8.49 18.55
C LEU A 57 -6.89 9.82 17.85
N ILE A 58 -8.09 10.35 18.01
CA ILE A 58 -8.49 11.62 17.40
C ILE A 58 -7.84 12.82 18.09
N ARG A 59 -7.94 12.90 19.42
CA ARG A 59 -7.55 14.10 20.19
C ARG A 59 -6.06 14.15 20.46
N ASN A 60 -5.45 13.05 20.89
CA ASN A 60 -4.06 13.01 21.34
C ASN A 60 -3.09 12.67 20.21
N LYS A 61 -3.50 11.86 19.24
CA LYS A 61 -2.69 11.49 18.07
C LYS A 61 -3.01 12.30 16.82
N ASN A 62 -4.08 13.10 16.83
CA ASN A 62 -4.55 13.90 15.70
C ASN A 62 -4.72 13.06 14.41
N PHE A 63 -5.26 11.85 14.55
CA PHE A 63 -5.41 10.94 13.42
C PHE A 63 -6.60 11.33 12.53
N SER A 64 -6.41 11.15 11.23
CA SER A 64 -7.51 11.25 10.27
C SER A 64 -8.56 10.17 10.51
N THR A 65 -9.80 10.41 10.08
CA THR A 65 -10.89 9.42 10.06
C THR A 65 -10.45 8.05 9.56
N SER A 66 -9.72 8.01 8.44
CA SER A 66 -9.24 6.76 7.85
C SER A 66 -8.24 6.03 8.75
N GLN A 67 -7.33 6.75 9.39
CA GLN A 67 -6.33 6.19 10.30
C GLN A 67 -6.99 5.66 11.57
N THR A 68 -7.89 6.45 12.19
CA THR A 68 -8.66 6.06 13.37
C THR A 68 -9.44 4.77 13.11
N ASN A 69 -10.20 4.73 12.00
CA ASN A 69 -10.99 3.55 11.65
C ASN A 69 -10.12 2.31 11.42
N ARG A 70 -8.92 2.46 10.88
CA ARG A 70 -7.98 1.33 10.71
C ARG A 70 -7.47 0.79 12.05
N CYS A 71 -7.20 1.68 13.03
CA CYS A 71 -6.82 1.26 14.38
C CYS A 71 -7.96 0.50 15.08
N LEU A 72 -9.18 1.01 14.98
CA LEU A 72 -10.37 0.34 15.54
C LEU A 72 -10.62 -1.01 14.86
N CYS A 73 -10.54 -1.08 13.54
CA CYS A 73 -10.69 -2.32 12.79
C CYS A 73 -9.65 -3.38 13.20
N TRP A 74 -8.41 -2.94 13.46
CA TRP A 74 -7.37 -3.84 13.93
C TRP A 74 -7.64 -4.34 15.35
N LEU A 75 -8.06 -3.48 16.28
CA LEU A 75 -8.46 -3.86 17.64
C LEU A 75 -9.64 -4.84 17.60
N ASN A 76 -10.68 -4.53 16.83
CA ASN A 76 -11.87 -5.34 16.66
C ASN A 76 -11.50 -6.74 16.14
N ARG A 77 -10.61 -6.83 15.16
CA ARG A 77 -10.11 -8.11 14.64
C ARG A 77 -9.34 -8.92 15.67
N LEU A 78 -8.53 -8.29 16.53
CA LEU A 78 -7.83 -8.99 17.62
C LEU A 78 -8.81 -9.60 18.63
N LEU A 79 -9.87 -8.87 18.97
CA LEU A 79 -10.87 -9.33 19.91
C LEU A 79 -11.75 -10.44 19.32
N TYR A 80 -12.05 -10.40 18.02
CA TYR A 80 -12.67 -11.55 17.34
C TYR A 80 -11.75 -12.77 17.33
N LEU A 81 -10.44 -12.61 17.17
CA LEU A 81 -9.51 -13.74 17.34
C LEU A 81 -9.55 -14.31 18.77
N ALA A 82 -9.76 -13.48 19.78
CA ALA A 82 -9.95 -13.97 21.16
C ALA A 82 -11.28 -14.71 21.33
N VAL A 83 -12.33 -14.31 20.63
CA VAL A 83 -13.61 -15.04 20.58
C VAL A 83 -13.44 -16.38 19.86
N ASP A 84 -12.79 -16.39 18.69
CA ASP A 84 -12.54 -17.60 17.89
C ASP A 84 -11.68 -18.63 18.66
N ASN A 85 -10.83 -18.17 19.59
CA ASN A 85 -10.03 -19.02 20.47
C ASN A 85 -10.68 -19.27 21.84
N GLU A 86 -11.99 -19.00 22.00
CA GLU A 86 -12.77 -19.26 23.22
C GLU A 86 -12.25 -18.51 24.48
N ILE A 87 -11.42 -17.47 24.31
CA ILE A 87 -10.93 -16.61 25.41
C ILE A 87 -12.02 -15.64 25.84
N LEU A 88 -12.79 -15.14 24.88
CA LEU A 88 -13.93 -14.25 25.10
C LEU A 88 -15.21 -14.91 24.56
N ARG A 89 -16.35 -14.64 25.20
CA ARG A 89 -17.65 -15.10 24.69
C ARG A 89 -18.15 -14.22 23.53
N THR A 90 -17.93 -12.93 23.61
CA THR A 90 -18.37 -11.94 22.63
C THR A 90 -17.30 -10.87 22.51
N ASN A 91 -17.31 -10.14 21.39
CA ASN A 91 -16.39 -9.03 21.20
C ASN A 91 -16.93 -7.76 21.91
N PRO A 92 -16.24 -7.25 22.95
CA PRO A 92 -16.76 -6.13 23.75
C PRO A 92 -16.75 -4.79 23.01
N VAL A 93 -16.01 -4.67 21.89
CA VAL A 93 -15.93 -3.41 21.13
C VAL A 93 -16.69 -3.48 19.78
N GLU A 94 -17.48 -4.51 19.57
CA GLU A 94 -18.21 -4.73 18.32
C GLU A 94 -19.09 -3.54 17.93
N ASN A 95 -19.76 -2.94 18.92
CA ASN A 95 -20.70 -1.83 18.73
C ASN A 95 -20.05 -0.44 18.70
N VAL A 96 -18.72 -0.36 18.80
CA VAL A 96 -18.03 0.92 18.71
C VAL A 96 -18.12 1.47 17.29
N GLU A 97 -18.88 2.53 17.11
CA GLU A 97 -19.09 3.15 15.81
C GLU A 97 -17.80 3.68 15.19
N TYR A 98 -17.59 3.37 13.92
CA TYR A 98 -16.53 3.96 13.12
C TYR A 98 -16.85 5.42 12.77
N GLU A 99 -15.80 6.22 12.62
CA GLU A 99 -15.95 7.59 12.10
C GLU A 99 -16.50 7.59 10.68
N LYS A 100 -17.45 8.47 10.38
CA LYS A 100 -18.02 8.63 9.03
C LYS A 100 -16.95 9.11 8.07
N LYS A 101 -16.69 8.32 7.03
CA LYS A 101 -15.76 8.71 5.97
C LYS A 101 -16.37 9.83 5.13
N THR A 102 -15.62 10.91 4.94
CA THR A 102 -15.92 11.87 3.90
C THR A 102 -15.74 11.22 2.53
N ALA A 103 -16.58 11.62 1.56
CA ALA A 103 -16.43 11.13 0.20
C ALA A 103 -14.99 11.31 -0.29
N PRO A 104 -14.38 10.28 -0.87
CA PRO A 104 -13.01 10.39 -1.34
C PRO A 104 -12.94 11.41 -2.47
N LYS A 105 -12.09 12.42 -2.32
CA LYS A 105 -11.75 13.30 -3.45
C LYS A 105 -10.89 12.48 -4.41
N HIS A 106 -11.49 11.94 -5.47
CA HIS A 106 -10.74 11.27 -6.52
C HIS A 106 -9.84 12.30 -7.22
N LYS A 107 -8.55 12.08 -7.10
CA LYS A 107 -7.56 12.82 -7.89
C LYS A 107 -7.26 12.00 -9.13
N TYR A 108 -7.52 12.56 -10.27
CA TYR A 108 -7.16 12.00 -11.57
C TYR A 108 -6.39 13.05 -12.36
N VAL A 109 -5.54 12.59 -13.24
CA VAL A 109 -4.81 13.48 -14.14
C VAL A 109 -5.67 13.69 -15.39
N THR A 110 -6.01 14.92 -15.66
CA THR A 110 -6.75 15.30 -16.87
C THR A 110 -5.87 15.17 -18.12
N ARG A 111 -6.50 15.14 -19.29
CA ARG A 111 -5.77 15.12 -20.57
C ARG A 111 -4.82 16.31 -20.71
N GLU A 112 -5.26 17.50 -20.28
CA GLU A 112 -4.48 18.73 -20.37
C GLU A 112 -3.29 18.73 -19.40
N GLU A 113 -3.48 18.20 -18.19
CA GLU A 113 -2.39 18.02 -17.24
C GLU A 113 -1.38 16.99 -17.75
N MET A 114 -1.83 15.89 -18.36
CA MET A 114 -0.92 14.92 -18.97
C MET A 114 -0.11 15.53 -20.13
N LYS A 115 -0.72 16.35 -20.98
CA LYS A 115 0.02 17.09 -22.03
C LYS A 115 1.10 17.97 -21.44
N ARG A 116 0.81 18.69 -20.34
CA ARG A 116 1.82 19.51 -19.65
C ARG A 116 2.94 18.69 -19.07
N ILE A 117 2.62 17.54 -18.45
CA ILE A 117 3.63 16.59 -17.91
C ILE A 117 4.53 16.07 -19.05
N LEU A 118 3.95 15.74 -20.20
CA LEU A 118 4.72 15.28 -21.37
C LEU A 118 5.63 16.37 -21.96
N ALA A 119 5.16 17.62 -21.97
CA ALA A 119 5.89 18.77 -22.53
C ALA A 119 6.88 19.41 -21.57
N MET A 120 6.86 19.06 -20.28
CA MET A 120 7.71 19.70 -19.27
C MET A 120 9.19 19.39 -19.53
N PRO A 121 10.04 20.40 -19.71
CA PRO A 121 11.47 20.19 -19.84
C PRO A 121 12.04 19.82 -18.47
N LEU A 122 12.63 18.65 -18.37
CA LEU A 122 13.38 18.20 -17.19
C LEU A 122 14.78 17.78 -17.63
N ASN A 123 15.78 18.14 -16.82
CA ASN A 123 17.12 17.60 -16.99
C ASN A 123 17.12 16.09 -16.66
N GLU A 124 18.03 15.35 -17.27
CA GLU A 124 18.22 13.94 -16.95
C GLU A 124 18.51 13.77 -15.45
N GLY A 125 18.04 12.65 -14.89
CA GLY A 125 18.22 12.33 -13.49
C GLY A 125 16.98 11.71 -12.85
N ARG A 126 16.93 11.76 -11.52
CA ARG A 126 15.84 11.13 -10.76
C ARG A 126 14.45 11.69 -11.10
N ALA A 127 14.34 12.99 -11.30
CA ALA A 127 13.07 13.64 -11.64
C ALA A 127 12.54 13.18 -12.99
N GLU A 128 13.39 13.09 -13.98
CA GLU A 128 13.04 12.59 -15.32
C GLU A 128 12.69 11.11 -15.29
N LEU A 129 13.47 10.29 -14.58
CA LEU A 129 13.15 8.87 -14.37
C LEU A 129 11.79 8.70 -13.70
N GLY A 130 11.49 9.49 -12.67
CA GLY A 130 10.20 9.51 -11.98
C GLY A 130 9.05 9.91 -12.91
N ARG A 131 9.24 10.95 -13.73
CA ARG A 131 8.27 11.39 -14.75
C ARG A 131 7.98 10.29 -15.77
N ARG A 132 9.03 9.69 -16.35
CA ARG A 132 8.88 8.60 -17.33
C ARG A 132 8.16 7.40 -16.73
N ALA A 133 8.51 7.00 -15.50
CA ALA A 133 7.82 5.92 -14.80
C ALA A 133 6.34 6.27 -14.51
N PHE A 134 6.04 7.52 -14.16
CA PHE A 134 4.67 8.00 -13.95
C PHE A 134 3.84 7.95 -15.26
N ILE A 135 4.39 8.46 -16.36
CA ILE A 135 3.74 8.43 -17.68
C ILE A 135 3.52 6.96 -18.10
N PHE A 136 4.51 6.12 -17.93
CA PHE A 136 4.39 4.69 -18.22
C PHE A 136 3.30 4.02 -17.38
N SER A 137 3.25 4.32 -16.07
CA SER A 137 2.18 3.87 -15.18
C SER A 137 0.81 4.33 -15.65
N TYR A 138 0.68 5.58 -16.11
CA TYR A 138 -0.57 6.14 -16.58
C TYR A 138 -1.13 5.39 -17.81
N PHE A 139 -0.27 5.07 -18.79
CA PHE A 139 -0.68 4.40 -20.04
C PHE A 139 -0.78 2.87 -19.92
N THR A 140 -0.18 2.26 -18.90
CA THR A 140 -0.22 0.80 -18.69
C THR A 140 -1.09 0.36 -17.53
N GLY A 141 -1.43 1.29 -16.62
CA GLY A 141 -2.11 0.95 -15.36
C GLY A 141 -1.24 0.09 -14.42
N LEU A 142 0.06 -0.04 -14.67
CA LEU A 142 0.98 -0.74 -13.78
C LEU A 142 1.29 0.11 -12.55
N ALA A 143 1.25 -0.51 -11.37
CA ALA A 143 1.70 0.14 -10.16
C ALA A 143 3.24 0.24 -10.13
N TYR A 144 3.78 1.17 -9.32
CA TYR A 144 5.22 1.33 -9.14
C TYR A 144 5.96 0.01 -8.86
N ALA A 145 5.38 -0.85 -8.01
CA ALA A 145 5.98 -2.13 -7.66
C ALA A 145 6.05 -3.11 -8.84
N ASP A 146 5.09 -3.02 -9.77
CA ASP A 146 5.04 -3.84 -10.97
C ASP A 146 6.04 -3.31 -12.01
N ILE A 147 6.13 -1.97 -12.18
CA ILE A 147 7.11 -1.34 -13.09
C ILE A 147 8.54 -1.62 -12.63
N LYS A 148 8.79 -1.58 -11.32
CA LYS A 148 10.11 -1.87 -10.74
C LYS A 148 10.59 -3.30 -11.00
N GLN A 149 9.68 -4.25 -11.11
CA GLN A 149 10.00 -5.66 -11.41
C GLN A 149 9.76 -6.02 -12.90
N LEU A 150 9.52 -5.04 -13.75
CA LEU A 150 9.35 -5.27 -15.18
C LEU A 150 10.70 -5.64 -15.79
N HIS A 151 10.80 -6.82 -16.38
CA HIS A 151 11.96 -7.31 -17.12
C HIS A 151 11.61 -7.46 -18.61
N PRO A 152 12.60 -7.50 -19.51
CA PRO A 152 12.37 -7.71 -20.94
C PRO A 152 11.56 -8.96 -21.25
N CYS A 153 11.69 -10.04 -20.47
CA CYS A 153 10.93 -11.28 -20.63
C CYS A 153 9.40 -11.12 -20.46
N HIS A 154 8.96 -10.03 -19.83
CA HIS A 154 7.54 -9.71 -19.70
C HIS A 154 6.97 -8.98 -20.92
N ILE A 155 7.81 -8.60 -21.89
CA ILE A 155 7.42 -7.84 -23.07
C ILE A 155 7.37 -8.79 -24.25
N GLY A 156 6.20 -8.93 -24.86
CA GLY A 156 5.99 -9.76 -26.03
C GLY A 156 5.47 -8.97 -27.23
N THR A 157 5.36 -9.66 -28.35
CA THR A 157 4.77 -9.13 -29.58
C THR A 157 3.75 -10.16 -30.10
N THR A 158 2.55 -9.68 -30.47
CA THR A 158 1.51 -10.53 -31.07
C THR A 158 1.88 -10.89 -32.51
N ALA A 159 1.13 -11.82 -33.11
CA ALA A 159 1.31 -12.20 -34.52
C ALA A 159 1.13 -11.00 -35.48
N GLU A 160 0.31 -10.03 -35.10
CA GLU A 160 0.03 -8.80 -35.87
C GLU A 160 1.07 -7.69 -35.58
N GLY A 161 2.15 -7.99 -34.86
CA GLY A 161 3.22 -7.04 -34.57
C GLY A 161 2.94 -6.05 -33.43
N ARG A 162 1.83 -6.20 -32.67
CA ARG A 162 1.51 -5.33 -31.54
C ARG A 162 2.26 -5.76 -30.29
N ARG A 163 2.95 -4.83 -29.67
CA ARG A 163 3.67 -5.09 -28.40
C ARG A 163 2.70 -5.12 -27.22
N PHE A 164 3.00 -5.97 -26.26
CA PHE A 164 2.23 -6.09 -25.01
C PHE A 164 3.14 -6.40 -23.82
N ILE A 165 2.64 -6.18 -22.62
CA ILE A 165 3.24 -6.64 -21.36
C ILE A 165 2.37 -7.76 -20.80
N ARG A 166 3.02 -8.85 -20.40
CA ARG A 166 2.41 -9.95 -19.64
C ARG A 166 3.15 -10.12 -18.34
N ILE A 167 2.53 -9.74 -17.22
CA ILE A 167 3.18 -9.71 -15.92
C ILE A 167 2.22 -10.12 -14.80
N SER A 168 2.74 -10.88 -13.84
CA SER A 168 1.99 -11.16 -12.61
C SER A 168 2.08 -9.96 -11.65
N ARG A 169 0.92 -9.42 -11.24
CA ARG A 169 0.84 -8.27 -10.32
C ARG A 169 1.45 -8.61 -8.97
N LYS A 170 2.44 -7.84 -8.51
CA LYS A 170 3.14 -8.08 -7.25
C LYS A 170 2.23 -8.12 -6.02
N LYS A 171 1.15 -7.34 -6.03
CA LYS A 171 0.24 -7.24 -4.89
C LYS A 171 -0.74 -8.42 -4.80
N THR A 172 -1.21 -8.92 -5.93
CA THR A 172 -2.34 -9.85 -5.99
C THR A 172 -1.99 -11.21 -6.60
N GLY A 173 -0.83 -11.33 -7.25
CA GLY A 173 -0.45 -12.51 -8.03
C GLY A 173 -1.25 -12.70 -9.32
N VAL A 174 -2.20 -11.83 -9.60
CA VAL A 174 -3.03 -11.92 -10.82
C VAL A 174 -2.22 -11.54 -12.05
N GLU A 175 -2.29 -12.36 -13.08
CA GLU A 175 -1.65 -12.07 -14.37
C GLU A 175 -2.40 -10.93 -15.09
N ALA A 176 -1.65 -9.97 -15.59
CA ALA A 176 -2.14 -8.86 -16.38
C ALA A 176 -1.56 -8.92 -17.79
N PHE A 177 -2.43 -8.84 -18.82
CA PHE A 177 -2.07 -8.67 -20.21
C PHE A 177 -2.41 -7.24 -20.63
N ILE A 178 -1.41 -6.48 -21.04
CA ILE A 178 -1.53 -5.04 -21.29
C ILE A 178 -0.98 -4.71 -22.66
N PRO A 179 -1.83 -4.44 -23.66
CA PRO A 179 -1.40 -3.89 -24.92
C PRO A 179 -0.68 -2.57 -24.72
N LEU A 180 0.45 -2.36 -25.38
CA LEU A 180 1.22 -1.13 -25.21
C LEU A 180 0.63 0.01 -26.04
N HIS A 181 0.43 1.14 -25.38
CA HIS A 181 0.12 2.41 -26.03
C HIS A 181 1.41 2.98 -26.68
N PRO A 182 1.36 3.66 -27.85
CA PRO A 182 2.55 4.19 -28.52
C PRO A 182 3.47 5.04 -27.62
N ILE A 183 2.91 5.84 -26.72
CA ILE A 183 3.69 6.62 -25.75
C ILE A 183 4.46 5.71 -24.76
N ALA A 184 3.83 4.62 -24.32
CA ALA A 184 4.50 3.64 -23.45
C ALA A 184 5.64 2.90 -24.21
N GLU A 185 5.46 2.63 -25.48
CA GLU A 185 6.51 2.05 -26.35
C GLU A 185 7.70 3.00 -26.52
N GLN A 186 7.43 4.28 -26.76
CA GLN A 186 8.48 5.31 -26.85
C GLN A 186 9.30 5.40 -25.55
N ILE A 187 8.62 5.29 -24.39
CA ILE A 187 9.33 5.28 -23.09
C ILE A 187 10.15 4.01 -22.95
N LEU A 188 9.61 2.84 -23.30
CA LEU A 188 10.35 1.57 -23.25
C LEU A 188 11.62 1.60 -24.12
N ALA A 189 11.56 2.26 -25.27
CA ALA A 189 12.71 2.38 -26.19
C ALA A 189 13.90 3.13 -25.59
N LEU A 190 13.68 3.91 -24.51
CA LEU A 190 14.74 4.64 -23.81
C LEU A 190 15.46 3.78 -22.75
N TYR A 191 15.00 2.55 -22.52
CA TYR A 191 15.49 1.70 -21.44
C TYR A 191 15.92 0.32 -21.94
N ASN A 192 16.43 -0.49 -21.01
CA ASN A 192 16.83 -1.85 -21.31
C ASN A 192 15.64 -2.72 -21.73
N THR A 193 15.71 -3.29 -22.93
CA THR A 193 14.72 -4.25 -23.44
C THR A 193 15.36 -5.57 -23.93
N THR A 194 16.67 -5.75 -23.74
CA THR A 194 17.46 -6.86 -24.25
C THR A 194 18.08 -7.73 -23.15
N ASP A 195 18.63 -7.11 -22.10
CA ASP A 195 19.19 -7.86 -20.97
C ASP A 195 18.07 -8.42 -20.08
N MET A 196 17.83 -9.72 -20.18
CA MET A 196 16.77 -10.44 -19.47
C MET A 196 16.99 -10.49 -17.92
N HIS A 197 18.20 -10.26 -17.46
CA HIS A 197 18.56 -10.33 -16.04
C HIS A 197 18.36 -9.00 -15.31
N SER A 198 18.34 -7.90 -16.04
CA SER A 198 18.16 -6.55 -15.48
C SER A 198 16.72 -6.05 -15.68
N PRO A 199 16.17 -5.30 -14.72
CA PRO A 199 14.86 -4.68 -14.91
C PRO A 199 14.91 -3.64 -16.03
N VAL A 200 13.78 -3.42 -16.69
CA VAL A 200 13.64 -2.41 -17.75
C VAL A 200 13.93 -1.00 -17.20
N PHE A 201 13.36 -0.67 -16.04
CA PHE A 201 13.53 0.64 -15.43
C PHE A 201 14.48 0.57 -14.22
N PRO A 202 15.53 1.40 -14.14
CA PRO A 202 16.44 1.47 -12.99
C PRO A 202 15.82 2.24 -11.82
N LEU A 203 14.62 1.83 -11.39
CA LEU A 203 13.88 2.53 -10.35
C LEU A 203 14.48 2.26 -8.96
N PRO A 204 14.73 3.30 -8.15
CA PRO A 204 15.24 3.17 -6.79
C PRO A 204 14.22 2.48 -5.86
N SER A 205 14.52 2.37 -4.57
CA SER A 205 13.52 1.95 -3.60
C SER A 205 12.41 3.01 -3.48
N ARG A 206 11.21 2.59 -3.09
CA ARG A 206 10.07 3.52 -2.92
C ARG A 206 10.41 4.68 -1.97
N ASP A 207 11.16 4.38 -0.92
CA ASP A 207 11.54 5.37 0.09
C ASP A 207 12.56 6.39 -0.43
N SER A 208 13.32 6.05 -1.48
CA SER A 208 14.36 6.92 -2.09
C SER A 208 13.81 7.83 -3.20
N ILE A 209 12.57 7.65 -3.66
CA ILE A 209 11.97 8.52 -4.70
C ILE A 209 11.48 9.85 -4.11
N TRP A 210 11.15 9.86 -2.81
CA TRP A 210 10.55 11.00 -2.14
C TRP A 210 11.59 11.87 -1.39
N HIS A 211 12.84 11.52 -1.46
CA HIS A 211 14.01 12.24 -0.95
C HIS A 211 14.96 12.57 -2.12
#